data_8d60ad156ebf68c1af63b0926be68659
#
_entry.id   8d60ad156ebf68c1af63b0926be68659
#
_cell.length_a   1.000
_cell.length_b   1.000
_cell.length_c   1.000
_cell.angle_alpha   90.00
_cell.angle_beta   90.00
_cell.angle_gamma   90.00
#
_symmetry.space_group_name_H-M   'P 1'
#
loop_
_entity.id
_entity.type
_entity.pdbx_description
1 polymer ?
#
loop_
_entity_poly.entity_id
_entity_poly.type
_entity_poly.pdbx_seq_one_letter_code
_entity_poly.pdbx_strand_id
1 'polypeptide(L)' 'MKNNLLKLRKERNLTQLSLQMQTGIEQALLSKFERGERIPPTETLVVLAEFYGVSIDYLLCRTEKPEVNR' A
#
# COMPACT_ATOMS: atom_id res chain seq x y z
N MET A 1 8.99 8.45 -4.46
CA MET A 1 8.46 8.75 -3.10
C MET A 1 8.66 7.53 -2.21
N LYS A 2 9.10 7.75 -0.99
CA LYS A 2 9.26 6.68 -0.02
C LYS A 2 7.89 6.28 0.55
N ASN A 3 7.64 4.96 0.65
CA ASN A 3 6.41 4.46 1.22
C ASN A 3 6.63 3.06 1.83
N ASN A 4 5.62 2.56 2.52
CA ASN A 4 5.68 1.26 3.19
C ASN A 4 4.96 0.14 2.44
N LEU A 5 4.58 0.35 1.18
CA LEU A 5 3.78 -0.63 0.44
C LEU A 5 4.50 -1.95 0.22
N LEU A 6 5.75 -1.89 -0.24
CA LEU A 6 6.54 -3.10 -0.46
C LEU A 6 6.78 -3.84 0.86
N LYS A 7 7.12 -3.11 1.91
CA LYS A 7 7.36 -3.67 3.23
C LYS A 7 6.14 -4.44 3.73
N LEU A 8 4.96 -3.82 3.67
CA LEU A 8 3.72 -4.44 4.13
C LEU A 8 3.38 -5.70 3.33
N ARG A 9 3.56 -5.64 2.01
CA ARG A 9 3.28 -6.79 1.16
C ARG A 9 4.19 -7.96 1.52
N LYS A 10 5.47 -7.69 1.70
CA LYS A 10 6.43 -8.74 2.05
C LYS A 10 6.21 -9.30 3.46
N GLU A 11 5.84 -8.47 4.40
CA GLU A 11 5.50 -8.92 5.76
C GLU A 11 4.32 -9.90 5.76
N ARG A 12 3.44 -9.79 4.77
CA ARG A 12 2.27 -10.67 4.63
C ARG A 12 2.51 -11.83 3.68
N ASN A 13 3.72 -11.97 3.16
CA ASN A 13 4.07 -13.02 2.21
C ASN A 13 3.17 -13.02 0.98
N LEU A 14 2.81 -11.83 0.50
CA LEU A 14 1.96 -11.67 -0.67
C LEU A 14 2.80 -11.36 -1.90
N THR A 15 2.41 -11.92 -3.05
CA THR A 15 2.94 -11.50 -4.34
C THR A 15 2.13 -10.31 -4.84
N GLN A 16 2.68 -9.56 -5.81
CA GLN A 16 1.93 -8.48 -6.44
C GLN A 16 0.67 -9.02 -7.14
N LEU A 17 0.77 -10.19 -7.77
CA LEU A 17 -0.38 -10.80 -8.43
C LEU A 17 -1.48 -11.17 -7.43
N SER A 18 -1.11 -11.73 -6.29
CA SER A 18 -2.06 -12.05 -5.23
C SER A 18 -2.75 -10.78 -4.72
N LEU A 19 -2.00 -9.70 -4.55
CA LEU A 19 -2.55 -8.43 -4.12
C LEU A 19 -3.51 -7.85 -5.16
N GLN A 20 -3.17 -7.97 -6.46
CA GLN A 20 -4.08 -7.59 -7.54
C GLN A 20 -5.42 -8.34 -7.43
N MET A 21 -5.35 -9.64 -7.20
CA MET A 21 -6.56 -10.47 -7.12
C MET A 21 -7.45 -10.09 -5.94
N GLN A 22 -6.84 -9.62 -4.84
CA GLN A 22 -7.60 -9.28 -3.63
C GLN A 22 -8.09 -7.83 -3.60
N THR A 23 -7.40 -6.93 -4.26
CA THR A 23 -7.74 -5.49 -4.24
C THR A 23 -8.31 -4.97 -5.55
N GLY A 24 -8.09 -5.67 -6.65
CA GLY A 24 -8.48 -5.19 -7.97
C GLY A 24 -7.52 -4.16 -8.57
N ILE A 25 -6.41 -3.86 -7.90
CA ILE A 25 -5.41 -2.91 -8.39
C ILE A 25 -4.44 -3.67 -9.28
N GLU A 26 -4.24 -3.19 -10.51
CA GLU A 26 -3.37 -3.86 -11.48
C GLU A 26 -1.93 -3.99 -10.99
N GLN A 27 -1.33 -5.15 -11.25
CA GLN A 27 0.04 -5.44 -10.83
C GLN A 27 1.04 -4.40 -11.33
N ALA A 28 0.89 -3.93 -12.57
CA ALA A 28 1.78 -2.93 -13.13
C ALA A 28 1.74 -1.62 -12.32
N LEU A 29 0.56 -1.22 -11.86
CA LEU A 29 0.40 -0.05 -11.01
C LEU A 29 0.98 -0.29 -9.63
N LEU A 30 0.71 -1.45 -9.04
CA LEU A 30 1.26 -1.80 -7.73
C LEU A 30 2.79 -1.72 -7.75
N SER A 31 3.41 -2.22 -8.82
CA SER A 31 4.86 -2.17 -8.98
C SER A 31 5.37 -0.73 -8.98
N LYS A 32 4.70 0.16 -9.73
CA LYS A 32 5.11 1.58 -9.79
C LYS A 32 4.94 2.27 -8.44
N PHE A 33 3.84 1.98 -7.73
CA PHE A 33 3.61 2.54 -6.41
C PHE A 33 4.70 2.08 -5.42
N GLU A 34 5.01 0.78 -5.42
CA GLU A 34 6.01 0.22 -4.51
C GLU A 34 7.41 0.78 -4.75
N ARG A 35 7.75 1.08 -6.00
CA ARG A 35 9.04 1.67 -6.35
C ARG A 35 9.08 3.19 -6.14
N GLY A 36 7.94 3.80 -5.78
CA GLY A 36 7.87 5.24 -5.60
C GLY A 36 7.87 6.02 -6.90
N GLU A 37 7.65 5.36 -8.03
CA GLU A 37 7.61 6.00 -9.35
C GLU A 37 6.30 6.74 -9.59
N ARG A 38 5.26 6.38 -8.85
CA ARG A 38 3.95 6.99 -8.96
C ARG A 38 3.26 7.01 -7.60
N ILE A 39 2.58 8.11 -7.31
CA ILE A 39 1.82 8.26 -6.07
C ILE A 39 0.42 7.70 -6.28
N PRO A 40 -0.04 6.75 -5.44
CA PRO A 40 -1.40 6.22 -5.60
C PRO A 40 -2.44 7.31 -5.43
N PRO A 41 -3.50 7.33 -6.23
CA PRO A 41 -4.64 8.22 -5.99
C PRO A 41 -5.27 7.96 -4.62
N THR A 42 -6.02 8.94 -4.11
CA THR A 42 -6.65 8.83 -2.79
C THR A 42 -7.48 7.56 -2.64
N GLU A 43 -8.29 7.23 -3.64
CA GLU A 43 -9.12 6.01 -3.59
C GLU A 43 -8.28 4.75 -3.45
N THR A 44 -7.17 4.68 -4.17
CA THR A 44 -6.26 3.55 -4.10
C THR A 44 -5.57 3.47 -2.74
N LEU A 45 -5.19 4.63 -2.18
CA LEU A 45 -4.61 4.68 -0.83
C LEU A 45 -5.58 4.16 0.21
N VAL A 46 -6.86 4.53 0.10
CA VAL A 46 -7.90 4.05 1.03
C VAL A 46 -8.02 2.53 0.94
N VAL A 47 -8.09 1.99 -0.27
CA VAL A 47 -8.19 0.53 -0.47
C VAL A 47 -6.99 -0.19 0.16
N LEU A 48 -5.79 0.30 -0.10
CA LEU A 48 -4.56 -0.32 0.43
C LEU A 48 -4.48 -0.19 1.95
N ALA A 49 -4.83 0.97 2.49
CA ALA A 49 -4.83 1.19 3.94
C ALA A 49 -5.81 0.25 4.64
N GLU A 50 -7.01 0.10 4.11
CA GLU A 50 -8.01 -0.81 4.65
C GLU A 50 -7.57 -2.26 4.53
N PHE A 51 -7.01 -2.63 3.38
CA PHE A 51 -6.53 -4.00 3.16
C PHE A 51 -5.46 -4.38 4.17
N TYR A 52 -4.49 -3.50 4.40
CA TYR A 52 -3.40 -3.75 5.34
C TYR A 52 -3.76 -3.45 6.80
N GLY A 53 -4.88 -2.79 7.04
CA GLY A 53 -5.29 -2.42 8.40
C GLY A 53 -4.40 -1.35 9.02
N VAL A 54 -3.89 -0.43 8.22
CA VAL A 54 -2.99 0.64 8.67
C VAL A 54 -3.53 2.00 8.22
N SER A 55 -2.95 3.07 8.76
CA SER A 55 -3.32 4.42 8.35
C SER A 55 -2.68 4.78 7.00
N ILE A 56 -3.30 5.72 6.28
CA ILE A 56 -2.73 6.27 5.05
C ILE A 56 -1.40 6.95 5.36
N ASP A 57 -1.30 7.65 6.49
CA ASP A 57 -0.05 8.29 6.90
C ASP A 57 1.09 7.28 7.03
N TYR A 58 0.81 6.11 7.57
CA TYR A 58 1.80 5.05 7.67
C TYR A 58 2.21 4.55 6.27
N LEU A 59 1.25 4.39 5.35
CA LEU A 59 1.58 3.99 3.99
C LEU A 59 2.56 4.97 3.34
N LEU A 60 2.40 6.26 3.62
CA LEU A 60 3.20 7.32 3.03
C LEU A 60 4.44 7.68 3.85
N CYS A 61 4.75 6.90 4.88
CA CYS A 61 5.89 7.14 5.78
C CYS A 61 5.82 8.49 6.50
N ARG A 62 4.61 9.01 6.75
CA ARG A 62 4.39 10.26 7.48
C ARG A 62 4.31 10.03 8.99
N THR A 63 4.16 8.78 9.40
CA THR A 63 4.17 8.36 10.79
C THR A 63 4.82 6.99 10.88
N GLU A 64 5.41 6.67 12.02
CA GLU A 64 5.95 5.34 12.29
C GLU A 64 4.91 4.41 12.92
N LYS A 65 3.75 4.96 13.29
CA LYS A 65 2.67 4.21 13.93
C LYS A 65 1.68 3.72 12.88
N PRO A 66 1.48 2.40 12.74
CA PRO A 66 0.54 1.89 11.73
C PRO A 66 -0.93 2.06 12.11
N GLU A 67 -1.23 2.33 13.38
CA GLU A 67 -2.62 2.38 13.86
C GLU A 67 -3.44 3.42 13.10
N VAL A 68 -4.67 3.05 12.80
CA VAL A 68 -5.64 3.97 12.23
C VAL A 68 -6.04 4.98 13.31
N ASN A 69 -5.85 6.26 13.01
CA ASN A 69 -6.25 7.32 13.92
C ASN A 69 -7.73 7.63 13.69
N ARG A 70 -8.54 7.39 14.70
CA ARG A 70 -9.98 7.60 14.61
C ARG A 70 -10.42 8.69 15.57
#